data_be1bf97992d3a338086a9f2412a8ee11
#
_entry.id   be1bf97992d3a338086a9f2412a8ee11
#
_cell.length_a   1.000
_cell.length_b   1.000
_cell.length_c   1.000
_cell.angle_alpha   90.00
_cell.angle_beta   90.00
_cell.angle_gamma   90.00
#
_symmetry.space_group_name_H-M   'P 1'
#
loop_
_entity.id
_entity.type
_entity.pdbx_description
1 polymer ?
#
loop_
_entity_poly.entity_id
_entity_poly.type
_entity_poly.pdbx_seq_one_letter_code
_entity_poly.pdbx_strand_id
1 'polypeptide(L)'
;MRRALVLLTASVAALSAVLSACGGAEPAATGGPGPSGLTKVNAGVIAIVDTAPIHLGLAKGFFKEQGIDLAITPVQGGAAAVTGAVSGQFQFAFANVTSLLTAKQQGLDVKVIANGVSSTGEQGKDFSAVLVRPDSPIRSPKDLAGRKISVNQLKNIGDTTVRASVRKAGGDPGGIEFVELPFPDAPAALQSGRVDAIWVVEPFVSQAVSQGARPVAWNFADTAPDLTVAMYFTTGRTDPALAKRFAAAVSKSLEYADGHPDEVRDVLGTYTKIAPEVIAKIVLPKWPAEVNRASVQTVADLALRDGVLKEKVDVAALLP
;
A
#
# COMPACT_ATOMS: atom_id res chain seq x y z
N MET A 1 57.03 24.45 -50.21
CA MET A 1 57.07 24.42 -51.69
C MET A 1 55.69 23.97 -52.19
N ARG A 2 55.11 24.81 -53.05
CA ARG A 2 54.10 24.56 -54.11
C ARG A 2 52.86 23.75 -53.68
N ARG A 3 51.70 24.46 -53.55
CA ARG A 3 50.75 24.93 -54.60
C ARG A 3 50.06 23.76 -55.30
N ALA A 4 48.72 23.66 -55.07
CA ALA A 4 47.72 23.71 -56.13
C ALA A 4 46.34 23.59 -55.44
N LEU A 5 45.71 24.57 -55.59
CA LEU A 5 44.39 25.13 -55.81
C LEU A 5 43.72 24.53 -57.06
N VAL A 6 42.55 23.90 -56.93
CA VAL A 6 41.55 23.86 -58.00
C VAL A 6 40.17 24.04 -57.43
N LEU A 7 39.52 25.04 -57.96
CA LEU A 7 38.14 25.49 -57.79
C LEU A 7 37.20 24.66 -58.70
N LEU A 8 35.96 24.77 -58.37
CA LEU A 8 34.71 24.75 -59.20
C LEU A 8 33.80 23.60 -58.74
N THR A 9 32.51 23.73 -58.59
CA THR A 9 31.48 24.72 -58.89
C THR A 9 30.22 24.42 -58.11
N ALA A 10 29.41 25.41 -57.92
CA ALA A 10 28.11 25.43 -57.30
C ALA A 10 27.10 24.43 -57.89
N SER A 11 26.22 23.90 -57.02
CA SER A 11 24.82 23.64 -57.38
C SER A 11 23.96 23.90 -56.18
N VAL A 12 23.18 24.95 -56.29
CA VAL A 12 22.06 25.33 -55.41
C VAL A 12 20.92 24.37 -55.67
N ALA A 13 20.42 23.71 -54.65
CA ALA A 13 19.07 23.20 -54.63
C ALA A 13 18.49 23.42 -53.24
N ALA A 14 17.55 24.29 -53.20
CA ALA A 14 16.68 24.55 -52.08
C ALA A 14 15.92 23.29 -51.71
N LEU A 15 15.71 23.06 -50.43
CA LEU A 15 14.39 22.65 -49.95
C LEU A 15 14.27 22.70 -48.42
N SER A 16 13.47 23.61 -47.99
CA SER A 16 12.35 23.42 -47.04
C SER A 16 12.68 23.01 -45.64
N ALA A 17 12.46 23.98 -44.79
CA ALA A 17 12.17 23.90 -43.39
C ALA A 17 11.29 22.75 -43.01
N VAL A 18 11.70 22.02 -41.98
CA VAL A 18 10.82 21.42 -41.01
C VAL A 18 11.29 21.83 -39.63
N LEU A 19 10.83 22.99 -39.20
CA LEU A 19 10.62 23.23 -37.77
C LEU A 19 9.39 22.41 -37.37
N SER A 20 9.54 21.51 -36.46
CA SER A 20 8.52 21.08 -35.51
C SER A 20 9.08 19.96 -34.69
N ALA A 21 9.35 20.20 -33.45
CA ALA A 21 8.57 19.64 -32.35
C ALA A 21 9.26 20.00 -31.05
N CYS A 22 8.83 21.07 -30.46
CA CYS A 22 8.79 21.15 -29.00
C CYS A 22 7.92 20.00 -28.53
N GLY A 23 8.55 18.94 -27.99
CA GLY A 23 7.86 17.90 -27.25
C GLY A 23 7.28 18.48 -25.97
N GLY A 24 6.09 19.02 -26.05
CA GLY A 24 5.25 19.24 -24.88
C GLY A 24 4.91 17.87 -24.30
N ALA A 25 5.23 17.64 -23.04
CA ALA A 25 4.70 16.52 -22.30
C ALA A 25 3.17 16.61 -22.35
N GLU A 26 2.51 15.71 -23.05
CA GLU A 26 1.06 15.57 -23.00
C GLU A 26 0.65 15.27 -21.56
N PRO A 27 -0.34 15.98 -21.00
CA PRO A 27 -0.96 15.62 -19.75
C PRO A 27 -1.59 14.23 -19.93
N ALA A 28 -1.34 13.32 -18.99
CA ALA A 28 -1.88 11.97 -18.97
C ALA A 28 -3.38 11.98 -19.28
N ALA A 29 -3.76 11.29 -20.35
CA ALA A 29 -5.10 11.27 -20.88
C ALA A 29 -6.10 10.85 -19.79
N THR A 30 -7.10 11.69 -19.57
CA THR A 30 -8.37 11.31 -18.96
C THR A 30 -8.90 10.11 -19.74
N GLY A 31 -9.03 8.95 -19.05
CA GLY A 31 -9.34 7.65 -19.66
C GLY A 31 -10.59 7.68 -20.55
N GLY A 32 -10.38 7.87 -21.84
CA GLY A 32 -11.41 7.66 -22.86
C GLY A 32 -11.57 6.16 -23.12
N PRO A 33 -12.74 5.72 -23.69
CA PRO A 33 -12.96 4.32 -24.01
C PRO A 33 -11.90 3.81 -25.00
N GLY A 34 -11.20 2.72 -24.63
CA GLY A 34 -10.30 2.02 -25.53
C GLY A 34 -11.07 1.29 -26.65
N PRO A 35 -10.37 0.61 -27.57
CA PRO A 35 -10.99 -0.14 -28.68
C PRO A 35 -12.04 -1.17 -28.23
N SER A 36 -12.03 -1.62 -26.99
CA SER A 36 -12.99 -2.54 -26.38
C SER A 36 -14.23 -1.86 -25.78
N GLY A 37 -14.34 -0.53 -25.85
CA GLY A 37 -15.41 0.23 -25.17
C GLY A 37 -15.21 0.34 -23.64
N LEU A 38 -14.13 -0.25 -23.07
CA LEU A 38 -13.82 -0.18 -21.65
C LEU A 38 -12.97 1.05 -21.32
N THR A 39 -13.17 1.63 -20.15
CA THR A 39 -12.34 2.73 -19.63
C THR A 39 -11.05 2.14 -19.06
N LYS A 40 -9.90 2.56 -19.58
CA LYS A 40 -8.59 2.16 -19.04
C LYS A 40 -8.35 2.83 -17.69
N VAL A 41 -7.98 2.04 -16.70
CA VAL A 41 -7.73 2.48 -15.33
C VAL A 41 -6.44 1.83 -14.85
N ASN A 42 -5.57 2.62 -14.22
CA ASN A 42 -4.40 2.11 -13.51
C ASN A 42 -4.58 2.32 -12.01
N ALA A 43 -4.40 1.26 -11.22
CA ALA A 43 -4.46 1.29 -9.77
C ALA A 43 -3.11 0.95 -9.15
N GLY A 44 -2.64 1.82 -8.23
CA GLY A 44 -1.41 1.58 -7.44
C GLY A 44 -1.73 0.81 -6.16
N VAL A 45 -1.20 -0.42 -6.01
CA VAL A 45 -1.44 -1.24 -4.82
C VAL A 45 -0.16 -1.91 -4.31
N ILE A 46 -0.11 -2.26 -3.03
CA ILE A 46 1.02 -2.98 -2.42
C ILE A 46 0.80 -4.48 -2.63
N ALA A 47 1.85 -5.24 -2.95
CA ALA A 47 1.76 -6.69 -3.17
C ALA A 47 1.77 -7.47 -1.83
N ILE A 48 0.66 -7.43 -1.09
CA ILE A 48 0.42 -8.05 0.22
C ILE A 48 -0.97 -8.68 0.26
N VAL A 49 -1.30 -9.41 1.33
CA VAL A 49 -2.61 -10.08 1.50
C VAL A 49 -3.78 -9.11 1.45
N ASP A 50 -3.59 -7.91 1.96
CA ASP A 50 -4.57 -6.82 2.03
C ASP A 50 -5.27 -6.57 0.69
N THR A 51 -4.49 -6.68 -0.39
CA THR A 51 -4.94 -6.35 -1.76
C THR A 51 -5.35 -7.58 -2.58
N ALA A 52 -5.42 -8.76 -1.97
CA ALA A 52 -5.89 -9.96 -2.68
C ALA A 52 -7.27 -9.77 -3.34
N PRO A 53 -8.25 -9.07 -2.72
CA PRO A 53 -9.57 -8.90 -3.34
C PRO A 53 -9.54 -8.17 -4.69
N ILE A 54 -8.71 -7.14 -4.88
CA ILE A 54 -8.66 -6.43 -6.18
C ILE A 54 -8.08 -7.32 -7.29
N HIS A 55 -7.08 -8.15 -6.96
CA HIS A 55 -6.53 -9.13 -7.89
C HIS A 55 -7.55 -10.22 -8.23
N LEU A 56 -8.27 -10.70 -7.23
CA LEU A 56 -9.32 -11.70 -7.41
C LEU A 56 -10.48 -11.13 -8.24
N GLY A 57 -10.95 -9.92 -7.93
CA GLY A 57 -12.00 -9.24 -8.70
C GLY A 57 -11.58 -8.95 -10.15
N LEU A 58 -10.31 -8.65 -10.39
CA LEU A 58 -9.76 -8.52 -11.74
C LEU A 58 -9.83 -9.87 -12.49
N ALA A 59 -9.40 -10.96 -11.86
CA ALA A 59 -9.43 -12.31 -12.43
C ALA A 59 -10.87 -12.78 -12.70
N LYS A 60 -11.83 -12.45 -11.84
CA LYS A 60 -13.26 -12.76 -11.97
C LYS A 60 -14.01 -11.84 -12.96
N GLY A 61 -13.37 -10.79 -13.45
CA GLY A 61 -13.98 -9.87 -14.41
C GLY A 61 -14.90 -8.80 -13.79
N PHE A 62 -14.93 -8.61 -12.47
CA PHE A 62 -15.81 -7.65 -11.79
C PHE A 62 -15.58 -6.20 -12.25
N PHE A 63 -14.34 -5.85 -12.59
CA PHE A 63 -14.02 -4.54 -13.16
C PHE A 63 -14.54 -4.40 -14.59
N LYS A 64 -14.46 -5.46 -15.40
CA LYS A 64 -15.01 -5.46 -16.77
C LYS A 64 -16.52 -5.30 -16.77
N GLU A 65 -17.24 -5.92 -15.82
CA GLU A 65 -18.68 -5.73 -15.62
C GLU A 65 -19.05 -4.27 -15.37
N GLN A 66 -18.14 -3.50 -14.78
CA GLN A 66 -18.27 -2.05 -14.55
C GLN A 66 -17.71 -1.20 -15.70
N GLY A 67 -17.41 -1.80 -16.85
CA GLY A 67 -16.86 -1.10 -18.01
C GLY A 67 -15.43 -0.59 -17.79
N ILE A 68 -14.64 -1.25 -16.92
CA ILE A 68 -13.26 -0.87 -16.56
C ILE A 68 -12.29 -1.93 -17.06
N ASP A 69 -11.26 -1.48 -17.80
CA ASP A 69 -10.05 -2.23 -18.13
C ASP A 69 -8.96 -1.86 -17.11
N LEU A 70 -8.87 -2.68 -16.04
CA LEU A 70 -8.00 -2.39 -14.90
C LEU A 70 -6.59 -2.95 -15.11
N ALA A 71 -5.59 -2.08 -15.00
CA ALA A 71 -4.20 -2.44 -14.79
C ALA A 71 -3.81 -2.18 -13.32
N ILE A 72 -3.05 -3.10 -12.73
CA ILE A 72 -2.54 -2.98 -11.36
C ILE A 72 -1.04 -2.75 -11.41
N THR A 73 -0.58 -1.69 -10.77
CA THR A 73 0.85 -1.36 -10.63
C THR A 73 1.29 -1.54 -9.17
N PRO A 74 2.26 -2.40 -8.90
CA PRO A 74 2.76 -2.56 -7.53
C PRO A 74 3.52 -1.33 -7.06
N VAL A 75 3.29 -0.94 -5.79
CA VAL A 75 3.98 0.14 -5.09
C VAL A 75 4.55 -0.35 -3.76
N GLN A 76 5.57 0.33 -3.22
CA GLN A 76 6.26 -0.10 -2.00
C GLN A 76 5.49 0.21 -0.70
N GLY A 77 4.59 1.20 -0.73
CA GLY A 77 3.86 1.63 0.47
C GLY A 77 2.87 2.74 0.17
N GLY A 78 2.12 3.16 1.20
CA GLY A 78 1.06 4.14 1.09
C GLY A 78 1.51 5.52 0.60
N ALA A 79 2.70 5.98 0.97
CA ALA A 79 3.23 7.26 0.48
C ALA A 79 3.47 7.24 -1.04
N ALA A 80 4.03 6.14 -1.56
CA ALA A 80 4.22 5.97 -3.00
C ALA A 80 2.88 5.90 -3.74
N ALA A 81 1.87 5.23 -3.14
CA ALA A 81 0.51 5.18 -3.68
C ALA A 81 -0.13 6.57 -3.75
N VAL A 82 0.00 7.37 -2.68
CA VAL A 82 -0.50 8.76 -2.64
C VAL A 82 0.21 9.62 -3.69
N THR A 83 1.53 9.56 -3.76
CA THR A 83 2.31 10.33 -4.76
C THR A 83 1.89 9.98 -6.18
N GLY A 84 1.73 8.70 -6.50
CA GLY A 84 1.30 8.24 -7.82
C GLY A 84 -0.13 8.68 -8.18
N ALA A 85 -1.05 8.67 -7.21
CA ALA A 85 -2.42 9.16 -7.43
C ALA A 85 -2.45 10.68 -7.63
N VAL A 86 -1.74 11.44 -6.81
CA VAL A 86 -1.68 12.92 -6.91
C VAL A 86 -0.98 13.37 -8.18
N SER A 87 0.04 12.67 -8.65
CA SER A 87 0.71 12.96 -9.93
C SER A 87 -0.12 12.58 -11.16
N GLY A 88 -1.19 11.77 -10.98
CA GLY A 88 -2.03 11.26 -12.09
C GLY A 88 -1.52 9.96 -12.71
N GLN A 89 -0.46 9.36 -12.18
CA GLN A 89 0.01 8.04 -12.59
C GLN A 89 -1.05 6.95 -12.34
N PHE A 90 -1.79 7.09 -11.25
CA PHE A 90 -2.88 6.20 -10.88
C PHE A 90 -4.20 6.97 -10.80
N GLN A 91 -5.30 6.42 -11.33
CA GLN A 91 -6.64 6.95 -11.10
C GLN A 91 -7.13 6.55 -9.70
N PHE A 92 -6.73 5.36 -9.26
CA PHE A 92 -7.06 4.82 -7.94
C PHE A 92 -5.82 4.25 -7.29
N ALA A 93 -5.81 4.23 -5.97
CA ALA A 93 -4.72 3.59 -5.25
C ALA A 93 -5.20 3.04 -3.90
N PHE A 94 -4.36 2.21 -3.29
CA PHE A 94 -4.57 1.61 -1.98
C PHE A 94 -3.53 2.13 -1.00
N ALA A 95 -3.98 2.66 0.13
CA ALA A 95 -3.09 3.13 1.17
C ALA A 95 -3.67 2.92 2.57
N ASN A 96 -2.78 2.74 3.55
CA ASN A 96 -3.19 2.64 4.94
C ASN A 96 -3.69 3.97 5.49
N VAL A 97 -4.44 3.88 6.59
CA VAL A 97 -5.07 5.01 7.28
C VAL A 97 -4.09 6.14 7.55
N THR A 98 -2.90 5.84 8.09
CA THR A 98 -1.91 6.87 8.45
C THR A 98 -1.39 7.62 7.22
N SER A 99 -1.16 6.92 6.10
CA SER A 99 -0.75 7.57 4.84
C SER A 99 -1.81 8.53 4.32
N LEU A 100 -3.08 8.16 4.39
CA LEU A 100 -4.20 9.01 3.96
C LEU A 100 -4.40 10.21 4.88
N LEU A 101 -4.29 10.03 6.19
CA LEU A 101 -4.33 11.12 7.17
C LEU A 101 -3.18 12.10 6.96
N THR A 102 -1.97 11.61 6.72
CA THR A 102 -0.79 12.44 6.41
C THR A 102 -0.99 13.23 5.12
N ALA A 103 -1.51 12.58 4.08
CA ALA A 103 -1.83 13.25 2.81
C ALA A 103 -2.86 14.38 3.03
N LYS A 104 -3.90 14.11 3.81
CA LYS A 104 -4.93 15.11 4.14
C LYS A 104 -4.35 16.28 4.92
N GLN A 105 -3.50 16.04 5.93
CA GLN A 105 -2.79 17.08 6.68
C GLN A 105 -1.91 17.96 5.78
N GLN A 106 -1.33 17.37 4.74
CA GLN A 106 -0.52 18.09 3.74
C GLN A 106 -1.37 18.87 2.72
N GLY A 107 -2.71 18.89 2.86
CA GLY A 107 -3.62 19.56 1.95
C GLY A 107 -3.84 18.86 0.61
N LEU A 108 -3.42 17.58 0.49
CA LEU A 108 -3.62 16.84 -0.74
C LEU A 108 -5.09 16.43 -0.89
N ASP A 109 -5.61 16.55 -2.11
CA ASP A 109 -7.00 16.20 -2.43
C ASP A 109 -7.13 14.69 -2.62
N VAL A 110 -7.12 13.96 -1.50
CA VAL A 110 -7.37 12.52 -1.46
C VAL A 110 -8.77 12.26 -0.92
N LYS A 111 -9.49 11.31 -1.54
CA LYS A 111 -10.86 10.91 -1.20
C LYS A 111 -10.94 9.39 -1.12
N VAL A 112 -11.31 8.87 0.03
CA VAL A 112 -11.61 7.43 0.18
C VAL A 112 -12.91 7.12 -0.56
N ILE A 113 -12.92 6.02 -1.29
CA ILE A 113 -14.06 5.59 -2.10
C ILE A 113 -14.58 4.19 -1.74
N ALA A 114 -13.77 3.40 -1.07
CA ALA A 114 -14.16 2.08 -0.57
C ALA A 114 -13.24 1.66 0.57
N ASN A 115 -13.75 0.80 1.45
CA ASN A 115 -12.90 0.10 2.41
C ASN A 115 -11.87 -0.77 1.64
N GLY A 116 -10.85 -1.22 2.34
CA GLY A 116 -9.82 -2.08 1.76
C GLY A 116 -9.62 -3.33 2.60
N VAL A 117 -9.24 -3.17 3.85
CA VAL A 117 -8.91 -4.28 4.74
C VAL A 117 -9.05 -3.88 6.20
N SER A 118 -9.45 -4.83 7.02
CA SER A 118 -9.53 -4.69 8.47
C SER A 118 -8.84 -5.83 9.20
N SER A 119 -8.30 -5.53 10.38
CA SER A 119 -7.79 -6.53 11.32
C SER A 119 -8.87 -7.55 11.68
N THR A 120 -8.46 -8.78 11.96
CA THR A 120 -9.36 -9.77 12.55
C THR A 120 -9.81 -9.38 13.96
N GLY A 121 -8.97 -8.57 14.66
CA GLY A 121 -9.15 -8.22 16.06
C GLY A 121 -8.75 -9.32 17.04
N GLU A 122 -8.26 -10.48 16.55
CA GLU A 122 -7.95 -11.64 17.37
C GLU A 122 -6.46 -11.76 17.64
N GLN A 123 -6.09 -11.83 18.92
CA GLN A 123 -4.72 -12.10 19.34
C GLN A 123 -4.30 -13.51 18.89
N GLY A 124 -3.13 -13.62 18.28
CA GLY A 124 -2.64 -14.90 17.76
C GLY A 124 -3.17 -15.28 16.37
N LYS A 125 -4.14 -14.56 15.83
CA LYS A 125 -4.82 -14.86 14.57
C LYS A 125 -5.06 -13.63 13.72
N ASP A 126 -4.15 -12.65 13.76
CA ASP A 126 -4.24 -11.47 12.92
C ASP A 126 -3.19 -11.52 11.79
N PHE A 127 -3.42 -10.77 10.75
CA PHE A 127 -2.54 -10.77 9.57
C PHE A 127 -1.32 -9.83 9.71
N SER A 128 -1.16 -9.18 10.85
CA SER A 128 -0.04 -8.28 11.15
C SER A 128 0.58 -8.61 12.49
N ALA A 129 1.90 -8.70 12.53
CA ALA A 129 2.62 -8.99 13.76
C ALA A 129 3.98 -8.29 13.83
N VAL A 130 4.45 -8.12 15.08
CA VAL A 130 5.86 -7.84 15.36
C VAL A 130 6.54 -9.16 15.72
N LEU A 131 7.59 -9.49 14.97
CA LEU A 131 8.30 -10.77 15.11
C LEU A 131 9.75 -10.55 15.51
N VAL A 132 10.27 -11.51 16.26
CA VAL A 132 11.67 -11.54 16.72
C VAL A 132 12.29 -12.91 16.40
N ARG A 133 13.63 -13.00 16.45
CA ARG A 133 14.33 -14.28 16.33
C ARG A 133 13.94 -15.25 17.46
N PRO A 134 14.03 -16.58 17.25
CA PRO A 134 13.66 -17.57 18.26
C PRO A 134 14.47 -17.43 19.56
N ASP A 135 15.74 -17.06 19.46
CA ASP A 135 16.69 -16.85 20.58
C ASP A 135 16.62 -15.46 21.21
N SER A 136 15.83 -14.54 20.66
CA SER A 136 15.71 -13.18 21.15
C SER A 136 15.28 -13.14 22.64
N PRO A 137 15.86 -12.26 23.46
CA PRO A 137 15.41 -12.02 24.82
C PRO A 137 14.07 -11.30 24.93
N ILE A 138 13.60 -10.69 23.85
CA ILE A 138 12.31 -9.98 23.78
C ILE A 138 11.19 -11.01 23.89
N ARG A 139 10.33 -10.93 24.92
CA ARG A 139 9.26 -11.90 25.20
C ARG A 139 7.86 -11.32 25.06
N SER A 140 7.73 -10.01 25.12
CA SER A 140 6.46 -9.29 25.11
C SER A 140 6.60 -7.94 24.42
N PRO A 141 5.49 -7.26 24.06
CA PRO A 141 5.57 -5.94 23.41
C PRO A 141 6.35 -4.90 24.21
N LYS A 142 6.29 -4.92 25.56
CA LYS A 142 7.03 -3.95 26.40
C LYS A 142 8.54 -4.06 26.23
N ASP A 143 9.07 -5.24 25.89
CA ASP A 143 10.51 -5.48 25.72
C ASP A 143 11.04 -4.92 24.40
N LEU A 144 10.16 -4.39 23.54
CA LEU A 144 10.51 -3.67 22.32
C LEU A 144 11.04 -2.24 22.59
N ALA A 145 10.88 -1.74 23.82
CA ALA A 145 11.45 -0.46 24.25
C ALA A 145 12.96 -0.42 23.99
N GLY A 146 13.46 0.64 23.34
CA GLY A 146 14.88 0.81 23.01
C GLY A 146 15.43 -0.16 21.95
N ARG A 147 14.57 -0.91 21.25
CA ARG A 147 14.97 -1.87 20.22
C ARG A 147 14.91 -1.28 18.83
N LYS A 148 15.70 -1.87 17.94
CA LYS A 148 15.72 -1.54 16.52
C LYS A 148 14.69 -2.40 15.77
N ILE A 149 13.67 -1.74 15.22
CA ILE A 149 12.52 -2.42 14.60
C ILE A 149 12.38 -1.97 13.15
N SER A 150 12.30 -2.91 12.20
CA SER A 150 11.98 -2.53 10.83
C SER A 150 10.48 -2.34 10.61
N VAL A 151 10.17 -1.34 9.80
CA VAL A 151 8.84 -1.04 9.26
C VAL A 151 8.95 -0.79 7.76
N ASN A 152 7.89 -0.99 6.99
CA ASN A 152 7.95 -0.78 5.54
C ASN A 152 8.01 0.69 5.13
N GLN A 153 7.60 1.59 6.02
CA GLN A 153 7.61 3.03 5.83
C GLN A 153 7.68 3.72 7.19
N LEU A 154 8.63 4.65 7.36
CA LEU A 154 8.80 5.43 8.59
C LEU A 154 7.64 6.42 8.79
N LYS A 155 7.35 6.73 10.05
CA LYS A 155 6.28 7.66 10.46
C LYS A 155 4.94 7.30 9.82
N ASN A 156 4.58 6.03 9.96
CA ASN A 156 3.41 5.45 9.32
C ASN A 156 2.65 4.50 10.25
N ILE A 157 1.73 3.71 9.73
CA ILE A 157 0.87 2.82 10.53
C ILE A 157 1.66 1.80 11.33
N GLY A 158 2.82 1.32 10.82
CA GLY A 158 3.71 0.42 11.53
C GLY A 158 4.22 1.03 12.83
N ASP A 159 4.81 2.23 12.75
CA ASP A 159 5.30 2.96 13.93
C ASP A 159 4.18 3.17 14.96
N THR A 160 3.03 3.67 14.49
CA THR A 160 1.89 4.01 15.33
C THR A 160 1.35 2.79 16.08
N THR A 161 1.14 1.68 15.38
CA THR A 161 0.53 0.48 15.98
C THR A 161 1.52 -0.34 16.82
N VAL A 162 2.79 -0.38 16.45
CA VAL A 162 3.84 -0.98 17.30
C VAL A 162 3.98 -0.20 18.62
N ARG A 163 4.01 1.13 18.56
CA ARG A 163 4.02 1.96 19.77
C ARG A 163 2.77 1.75 20.64
N ALA A 164 1.62 1.55 20.00
CA ALA A 164 0.37 1.24 20.72
C ALA A 164 0.47 -0.09 21.47
N SER A 165 1.01 -1.15 20.85
CA SER A 165 1.24 -2.44 21.50
C SER A 165 2.18 -2.33 22.71
N VAL A 166 3.27 -1.56 22.57
CA VAL A 166 4.23 -1.36 23.67
C VAL A 166 3.54 -0.67 24.86
N ARG A 167 2.77 0.40 24.61
CA ARG A 167 2.02 1.10 25.67
C ARG A 167 0.98 0.20 26.33
N LYS A 168 0.21 -0.55 25.54
CA LYS A 168 -0.78 -1.50 26.05
C LYS A 168 -0.17 -2.52 26.99
N ALA A 169 1.08 -2.94 26.70
CA ALA A 169 1.84 -3.85 27.55
C ALA A 169 2.55 -3.17 28.74
N GLY A 170 2.34 -1.88 28.95
CA GLY A 170 2.97 -1.10 30.04
C GLY A 170 4.43 -0.70 29.80
N GLY A 171 4.90 -0.73 28.56
CA GLY A 171 6.23 -0.27 28.15
C GLY A 171 6.25 1.18 27.68
N ASP A 172 7.45 1.75 27.58
CA ASP A 172 7.69 3.06 26.96
C ASP A 172 8.16 2.90 25.52
N PRO A 173 7.39 3.35 24.51
CA PRO A 173 7.79 3.28 23.11
C PRO A 173 8.75 4.39 22.68
N GLY A 174 9.11 5.33 23.56
CA GLY A 174 9.88 6.54 23.22
C GLY A 174 11.26 6.24 22.62
N GLY A 175 11.95 5.21 23.13
CA GLY A 175 13.28 4.81 22.69
C GLY A 175 13.36 3.84 21.52
N ILE A 176 12.26 3.47 20.87
CA ILE A 176 12.29 2.55 19.73
C ILE A 176 12.96 3.24 18.53
N GLU A 177 13.98 2.57 17.95
CA GLU A 177 14.61 2.96 16.69
C GLU A 177 13.90 2.26 15.53
N PHE A 178 13.07 2.99 14.78
CA PHE A 178 12.48 2.46 13.56
C PHE A 178 13.43 2.63 12.38
N VAL A 179 13.52 1.58 11.54
CA VAL A 179 14.27 1.59 10.28
C VAL A 179 13.35 1.18 9.13
N GLU A 180 13.48 1.86 8.01
CA GLU A 180 12.67 1.56 6.84
C GLU A 180 13.28 0.41 6.04
N LEU A 181 12.51 -0.65 5.84
CA LEU A 181 12.84 -1.78 4.98
C LEU A 181 11.57 -2.26 4.27
N PRO A 182 11.62 -2.53 2.95
CA PRO A 182 10.52 -3.19 2.26
C PRO A 182 10.14 -4.51 2.93
N PHE A 183 8.87 -4.85 2.95
CA PHE A 183 8.39 -6.09 3.57
C PHE A 183 9.13 -7.36 3.13
N PRO A 184 9.46 -7.56 1.83
CA PRO A 184 10.21 -8.74 1.39
C PRO A 184 11.62 -8.87 2.00
N ASP A 185 12.24 -7.76 2.40
CA ASP A 185 13.61 -7.73 2.93
C ASP A 185 13.66 -7.91 4.45
N ALA A 186 12.53 -7.70 5.13
CA ALA A 186 12.45 -7.70 6.58
C ALA A 186 12.82 -9.07 7.21
N PRO A 187 12.34 -10.24 6.72
CA PRO A 187 12.72 -11.53 7.29
C PRO A 187 14.23 -11.79 7.26
N ALA A 188 14.90 -11.47 6.15
CA ALA A 188 16.34 -11.63 6.03
C ALA A 188 17.12 -10.67 6.96
N ALA A 189 16.61 -9.46 7.15
CA ALA A 189 17.19 -8.49 8.09
C ALA A 189 17.07 -8.96 9.56
N LEU A 190 15.96 -9.60 9.91
CA LEU A 190 15.77 -10.20 11.22
C LEU A 190 16.74 -11.37 11.46
N GLN A 191 16.84 -12.30 10.53
CA GLN A 191 17.72 -13.46 10.63
C GLN A 191 19.20 -13.09 10.77
N SER A 192 19.64 -12.08 9.99
CA SER A 192 21.02 -11.58 10.05
C SER A 192 21.32 -10.72 11.28
N GLY A 193 20.34 -10.42 12.12
CA GLY A 193 20.51 -9.57 13.31
C GLY A 193 20.72 -8.09 12.99
N ARG A 194 20.41 -7.64 11.79
CA ARG A 194 20.46 -6.20 11.44
C ARG A 194 19.43 -5.37 12.20
N VAL A 195 18.33 -6.03 12.61
CA VAL A 195 17.26 -5.48 13.44
C VAL A 195 16.93 -6.48 14.56
N ASP A 196 16.42 -5.98 15.68
CA ASP A 196 16.00 -6.79 16.82
C ASP A 196 14.62 -7.43 16.60
N ALA A 197 13.75 -6.70 15.89
CA ALA A 197 12.40 -7.11 15.53
C ALA A 197 12.02 -6.57 14.14
N ILE A 198 11.02 -7.20 13.55
CA ILE A 198 10.38 -6.74 12.32
C ILE A 198 8.88 -6.57 12.55
N TRP A 199 8.30 -5.50 12.02
CA TRP A 199 6.87 -5.40 11.82
C TRP A 199 6.55 -5.71 10.37
N VAL A 200 5.68 -6.68 10.16
CA VAL A 200 5.25 -7.12 8.84
C VAL A 200 3.78 -7.50 8.83
N VAL A 201 3.21 -7.57 7.63
CA VAL A 201 1.89 -8.14 7.36
C VAL A 201 2.01 -9.43 6.55
N GLU A 202 0.92 -10.18 6.42
CA GLU A 202 0.92 -11.37 5.56
C GLU A 202 1.15 -11.01 4.08
N PRO A 203 1.87 -11.84 3.34
CA PRO A 203 2.35 -13.20 3.66
C PRO A 203 3.70 -13.23 4.42
N PHE A 204 4.28 -12.09 4.77
CA PHE A 204 5.62 -12.02 5.38
C PHE A 204 5.64 -12.42 6.86
N VAL A 205 4.48 -12.37 7.56
CA VAL A 205 4.35 -12.95 8.90
C VAL A 205 4.59 -14.46 8.82
N SER A 206 3.81 -15.18 8.01
CA SER A 206 3.94 -16.62 7.84
C SER A 206 5.30 -17.03 7.26
N GLN A 207 5.86 -16.22 6.35
CA GLN A 207 7.21 -16.46 5.83
C GLN A 207 8.26 -16.41 6.94
N ALA A 208 8.26 -15.36 7.77
CA ALA A 208 9.22 -15.23 8.85
C ALA A 208 9.02 -16.32 9.92
N VAL A 209 7.77 -16.67 10.24
CA VAL A 209 7.46 -17.76 11.17
C VAL A 209 7.94 -19.10 10.63
N SER A 210 7.79 -19.40 9.34
CA SER A 210 8.32 -20.63 8.72
C SER A 210 9.85 -20.72 8.79
N GLN A 211 10.53 -19.60 8.94
CA GLN A 211 11.97 -19.45 9.13
C GLN A 211 12.38 -19.43 10.61
N GLY A 212 11.45 -19.70 11.53
CA GLY A 212 11.69 -19.80 12.96
C GLY A 212 11.47 -18.51 13.77
N ALA A 213 11.06 -17.40 13.15
CA ALA A 213 10.69 -16.21 13.89
C ALA A 213 9.43 -16.45 14.74
N ARG A 214 9.31 -15.73 15.85
CA ARG A 214 8.13 -15.82 16.71
C ARG A 214 7.48 -14.44 16.93
N PRO A 215 6.15 -14.36 16.93
CA PRO A 215 5.43 -13.14 17.21
C PRO A 215 5.57 -12.75 18.69
N VAL A 216 5.66 -11.43 18.94
CA VAL A 216 5.65 -10.83 20.28
C VAL A 216 4.55 -9.79 20.44
N ALA A 217 3.95 -9.33 19.34
CA ALA A 217 2.77 -8.46 19.34
C ALA A 217 1.93 -8.72 18.10
N TRP A 218 0.61 -8.62 18.27
CA TRP A 218 -0.38 -8.57 17.20
C TRP A 218 -0.91 -7.14 17.16
N ASN A 219 -0.09 -6.26 16.60
CA ASN A 219 -0.19 -4.82 16.78
C ASN A 219 -1.49 -4.20 16.27
N PHE A 220 -2.12 -4.75 15.23
CA PHE A 220 -3.42 -4.27 14.79
C PHE A 220 -4.53 -4.64 15.78
N ALA A 221 -4.57 -5.90 16.23
CA ALA A 221 -5.50 -6.36 17.26
C ALA A 221 -5.27 -5.67 18.62
N ASP A 222 -4.04 -5.21 18.90
CA ASP A 222 -3.73 -4.41 20.09
C ASP A 222 -4.25 -2.98 19.99
N THR A 223 -4.32 -2.42 18.79
CA THR A 223 -4.60 -1.00 18.56
C THR A 223 -6.09 -0.69 18.70
N ALA A 224 -6.95 -1.44 18.03
CA ALA A 224 -8.41 -1.26 18.13
C ALA A 224 -9.15 -2.53 17.67
N PRO A 225 -10.36 -2.78 18.20
CA PRO A 225 -11.26 -3.80 17.66
C PRO A 225 -11.59 -3.49 16.19
N ASP A 226 -11.61 -4.52 15.34
CA ASP A 226 -11.95 -4.42 13.91
C ASP A 226 -11.27 -3.22 13.23
N LEU A 227 -9.98 -3.04 13.48
CA LEU A 227 -9.19 -1.92 12.98
C LEU A 227 -9.27 -1.86 11.45
N THR A 228 -9.86 -0.82 10.88
CA THR A 228 -9.66 -0.50 9.46
C THR A 228 -8.20 -0.10 9.25
N VAL A 229 -7.48 -0.87 8.45
CA VAL A 229 -6.03 -0.72 8.25
C VAL A 229 -5.75 0.13 7.02
N ALA A 230 -6.44 -0.15 5.91
CA ALA A 230 -6.19 0.52 4.64
C ALA A 230 -7.45 0.58 3.78
N MET A 231 -7.46 1.52 2.84
CA MET A 231 -8.63 1.85 2.03
C MET A 231 -8.23 2.16 0.59
N TYR A 232 -9.18 2.00 -0.32
CA TYR A 232 -9.05 2.48 -1.69
C TYR A 232 -9.44 3.96 -1.76
N PHE A 233 -8.65 4.72 -2.49
CA PHE A 233 -8.84 6.16 -2.63
C PHE A 233 -8.56 6.64 -4.05
N THR A 234 -8.99 7.85 -4.32
CA THR A 234 -8.76 8.60 -5.54
C THR A 234 -8.46 10.06 -5.22
N THR A 235 -8.31 10.90 -6.24
CA THR A 235 -8.19 12.36 -6.12
C THR A 235 -9.36 13.05 -6.80
N GLY A 236 -9.54 14.35 -6.55
CA GLY A 236 -10.59 15.14 -7.19
C GLY A 236 -10.46 15.27 -8.72
N ARG A 237 -9.37 14.77 -9.31
CA ARG A 237 -9.20 14.72 -10.77
C ARG A 237 -9.95 13.58 -11.44
N THR A 238 -10.32 12.54 -10.67
CA THR A 238 -11.01 11.37 -11.20
C THR A 238 -12.50 11.68 -11.40
N ASP A 239 -13.03 11.31 -12.56
CA ASP A 239 -14.45 11.42 -12.85
C ASP A 239 -15.29 10.73 -11.76
N PRO A 240 -16.28 11.40 -11.16
CA PRO A 240 -17.11 10.82 -10.09
C PRO A 240 -17.88 9.56 -10.51
N ALA A 241 -18.32 9.47 -11.78
CA ALA A 241 -19.00 8.28 -12.29
C ALA A 241 -18.03 7.10 -12.42
N LEU A 242 -16.79 7.34 -12.83
CA LEU A 242 -15.74 6.33 -12.84
C LEU A 242 -15.38 5.89 -11.42
N ALA A 243 -15.26 6.83 -10.47
CA ALA A 243 -14.99 6.52 -9.07
C ALA A 243 -16.08 5.61 -8.48
N LYS A 244 -17.36 5.89 -8.77
CA LYS A 244 -18.50 5.06 -8.33
C LYS A 244 -18.45 3.65 -8.93
N ARG A 245 -18.13 3.50 -10.22
CA ARG A 245 -17.99 2.20 -10.89
C ARG A 245 -16.83 1.39 -10.32
N PHE A 246 -15.70 2.04 -10.08
CA PHE A 246 -14.54 1.40 -9.46
C PHE A 246 -14.84 0.94 -8.03
N ALA A 247 -15.47 1.79 -7.21
CA ALA A 247 -15.88 1.44 -5.86
C ALA A 247 -16.84 0.24 -5.84
N ALA A 248 -17.79 0.17 -6.78
CA ALA A 248 -18.71 -0.96 -6.90
C ALA A 248 -17.97 -2.28 -7.23
N ALA A 249 -16.98 -2.23 -8.14
CA ALA A 249 -16.15 -3.39 -8.46
C ALA A 249 -15.30 -3.83 -7.26
N VAL A 250 -14.71 -2.87 -6.53
CA VAL A 250 -13.96 -3.16 -5.29
C VAL A 250 -14.87 -3.78 -4.24
N SER A 251 -16.03 -3.20 -3.95
CA SER A 251 -16.96 -3.75 -2.94
C SER A 251 -17.37 -5.18 -3.26
N LYS A 252 -17.69 -5.46 -4.53
CA LYS A 252 -17.99 -6.83 -5.00
C LYS A 252 -16.79 -7.76 -4.81
N SER A 253 -15.57 -7.25 -5.02
CA SER A 253 -14.33 -8.02 -4.84
C SER A 253 -14.05 -8.35 -3.38
N LEU A 254 -14.30 -7.39 -2.46
CA LEU A 254 -14.17 -7.59 -1.02
C LEU A 254 -15.15 -8.65 -0.51
N GLU A 255 -16.44 -8.52 -0.87
CA GLU A 255 -17.49 -9.46 -0.50
C GLU A 255 -17.19 -10.87 -1.03
N TYR A 256 -16.74 -10.97 -2.28
CA TYR A 256 -16.37 -12.26 -2.87
C TYR A 256 -15.19 -12.89 -2.14
N ALA A 257 -14.14 -12.12 -1.84
CA ALA A 257 -12.95 -12.60 -1.16
C ALA A 257 -13.25 -13.12 0.26
N ASP A 258 -14.12 -12.43 0.99
CA ASP A 258 -14.53 -12.84 2.35
C ASP A 258 -15.23 -14.22 2.35
N GLY A 259 -15.98 -14.53 1.29
CA GLY A 259 -16.65 -15.83 1.11
C GLY A 259 -15.81 -16.93 0.45
N HIS A 260 -14.61 -16.62 -0.10
CA HIS A 260 -13.83 -17.55 -0.90
C HIS A 260 -12.35 -17.60 -0.50
N PRO A 261 -12.04 -18.01 0.75
CA PRO A 261 -10.68 -17.94 1.32
C PRO A 261 -9.65 -18.75 0.53
N ASP A 262 -10.04 -19.85 -0.11
CA ASP A 262 -9.11 -20.67 -0.89
C ASP A 262 -8.72 -19.95 -2.19
N GLU A 263 -9.67 -19.33 -2.87
CA GLU A 263 -9.36 -18.54 -4.07
C GLU A 263 -8.53 -17.29 -3.75
N VAL A 264 -8.69 -16.72 -2.54
CA VAL A 264 -7.81 -15.66 -2.04
C VAL A 264 -6.37 -16.16 -1.92
N ARG A 265 -6.16 -17.38 -1.40
CA ARG A 265 -4.82 -17.98 -1.32
C ARG A 265 -4.24 -18.26 -2.69
N ASP A 266 -5.05 -18.78 -3.60
CA ASP A 266 -4.63 -19.05 -4.99
C ASP A 266 -4.18 -17.77 -5.70
N VAL A 267 -4.94 -16.69 -5.58
CA VAL A 267 -4.61 -15.43 -6.26
C VAL A 267 -3.34 -14.79 -5.70
N LEU A 268 -3.02 -14.99 -4.41
CA LEU A 268 -1.76 -14.51 -3.80
C LEU A 268 -0.53 -15.04 -4.53
N GLY A 269 -0.57 -16.29 -5.00
CA GLY A 269 0.50 -16.91 -5.78
C GLY A 269 0.74 -16.25 -7.13
N THR A 270 -0.21 -15.46 -7.64
CA THR A 270 -0.08 -14.81 -8.95
C THR A 270 0.69 -13.49 -8.92
N TYR A 271 0.77 -12.83 -7.76
CA TYR A 271 1.41 -11.51 -7.65
C TYR A 271 2.43 -11.40 -6.51
N THR A 272 2.56 -12.44 -5.67
CA THR A 272 3.64 -12.54 -4.67
C THR A 272 4.64 -13.62 -5.07
N LYS A 273 5.85 -13.57 -4.50
CA LYS A 273 6.89 -14.59 -4.71
C LYS A 273 6.97 -15.54 -3.51
N ILE A 274 5.86 -15.78 -2.86
CA ILE A 274 5.77 -16.61 -1.64
C ILE A 274 5.50 -18.06 -2.03
N ALA A 275 6.17 -18.99 -1.37
CA ALA A 275 6.00 -20.42 -1.62
C ALA A 275 4.58 -20.88 -1.26
N PRO A 276 3.95 -21.78 -2.05
CA PRO A 276 2.57 -22.22 -1.83
C PRO A 276 2.32 -22.77 -0.43
N GLU A 277 3.29 -23.51 0.14
CA GLU A 277 3.20 -24.05 1.48
C GLU A 277 3.18 -23.00 2.60
N VAL A 278 3.69 -21.79 2.34
CA VAL A 278 3.58 -20.63 3.22
C VAL A 278 2.21 -19.97 3.02
N ILE A 279 1.80 -19.77 1.77
CA ILE A 279 0.48 -19.19 1.43
C ILE A 279 -0.66 -20.00 2.08
N ALA A 280 -0.57 -21.32 2.10
CA ALA A 280 -1.56 -22.18 2.71
C ALA A 280 -1.76 -21.94 4.23
N LYS A 281 -0.78 -21.32 4.89
CA LYS A 281 -0.76 -21.08 6.35
C LYS A 281 -1.08 -19.64 6.74
N ILE A 282 -1.18 -18.72 5.77
CA ILE A 282 -1.41 -17.31 6.09
C ILE A 282 -2.74 -17.09 6.79
N VAL A 283 -2.75 -16.14 7.69
CA VAL A 283 -3.97 -15.61 8.30
C VAL A 283 -4.57 -14.58 7.39
N LEU A 284 -5.79 -14.82 6.93
CA LEU A 284 -6.51 -13.87 6.11
C LEU A 284 -7.09 -12.76 6.97
N PRO A 285 -7.01 -11.47 6.54
CA PRO A 285 -7.71 -10.37 7.18
C PRO A 285 -9.22 -10.46 6.93
N LYS A 286 -9.96 -9.50 7.49
CA LYS A 286 -11.36 -9.26 7.13
C LYS A 286 -11.45 -8.21 6.02
N TRP A 287 -12.45 -8.35 5.16
CA TRP A 287 -12.73 -7.38 4.09
C TRP A 287 -14.16 -6.83 4.18
N PRO A 288 -14.54 -6.17 5.29
CA PRO A 288 -15.88 -5.61 5.44
C PRO A 288 -16.15 -4.52 4.40
N ALA A 289 -17.42 -4.39 4.01
CA ALA A 289 -17.84 -3.36 3.07
C ALA A 289 -17.64 -1.94 3.63
N GLU A 290 -17.81 -1.78 4.95
CA GLU A 290 -17.79 -0.47 5.60
C GLU A 290 -16.48 -0.21 6.35
N VAL A 291 -16.11 1.07 6.39
CA VAL A 291 -14.99 1.57 7.18
C VAL A 291 -15.40 1.70 8.64
N ASN A 292 -14.63 1.14 9.56
CA ASN A 292 -14.78 1.40 10.99
C ASN A 292 -14.23 2.78 11.35
N ARG A 293 -15.11 3.81 11.30
CA ARG A 293 -14.74 5.22 11.55
C ARG A 293 -14.11 5.43 12.91
N ALA A 294 -14.57 4.71 13.94
CA ALA A 294 -14.03 4.82 15.29
C ALA A 294 -12.57 4.33 15.36
N SER A 295 -12.25 3.25 14.66
CA SER A 295 -10.87 2.75 14.59
C SER A 295 -9.94 3.67 13.79
N VAL A 296 -10.44 4.31 12.72
CA VAL A 296 -9.69 5.33 11.97
C VAL A 296 -9.38 6.54 12.87
N GLN A 297 -10.34 6.99 13.68
CA GLN A 297 -10.12 8.06 14.67
C GLN A 297 -9.08 7.65 15.71
N THR A 298 -9.13 6.40 16.20
CA THR A 298 -8.13 5.88 17.13
C THR A 298 -6.71 5.96 16.53
N VAL A 299 -6.54 5.56 15.27
CA VAL A 299 -5.23 5.67 14.59
C VAL A 299 -4.81 7.13 14.43
N ALA A 300 -5.73 8.04 14.10
CA ALA A 300 -5.45 9.47 13.99
C ALA A 300 -4.95 10.06 15.31
N ASP A 301 -5.60 9.73 16.42
CA ASP A 301 -5.24 10.21 17.76
C ASP A 301 -3.88 9.64 18.21
N LEU A 302 -3.60 8.36 17.93
CA LEU A 302 -2.30 7.74 18.20
C LEU A 302 -1.19 8.35 17.34
N ALA A 303 -1.43 8.55 16.06
CA ALA A 303 -0.47 9.15 15.13
C ALA A 303 -0.14 10.61 15.52
N LEU A 304 -1.13 11.37 15.99
CA LEU A 304 -0.91 12.71 16.55
C LEU A 304 -0.09 12.65 17.83
N ARG A 305 -0.45 11.75 18.76
CA ARG A 305 0.30 11.53 20.02
C ARG A 305 1.77 11.18 19.77
N ASP A 306 2.04 10.39 18.73
CA ASP A 306 3.40 9.91 18.40
C ASP A 306 4.18 10.87 17.51
N GLY A 307 3.62 12.04 17.19
CA GLY A 307 4.26 13.04 16.33
C GLY A 307 4.39 12.61 14.85
N VAL A 308 3.65 11.59 14.44
CA VAL A 308 3.48 11.21 13.03
C VAL A 308 2.61 12.25 12.32
N LEU A 309 1.49 12.62 12.92
CA LEU A 309 0.72 13.79 12.55
C LEU A 309 1.14 15.00 13.41
N LYS A 310 1.14 16.18 12.81
CA LYS A 310 1.50 17.43 13.48
C LYS A 310 0.30 18.15 14.09
N GLU A 311 -0.87 17.89 13.56
CA GLU A 311 -2.14 18.49 13.99
C GLU A 311 -3.30 17.51 13.79
N LYS A 312 -4.45 17.81 14.38
CA LYS A 312 -5.66 16.99 14.20
C LYS A 312 -6.13 17.04 12.75
N VAL A 313 -6.48 15.89 12.23
CA VAL A 313 -7.07 15.72 10.90
C VAL A 313 -8.56 15.40 11.07
N ASP A 314 -9.39 16.06 10.28
CA ASP A 314 -10.83 15.73 10.21
C ASP A 314 -11.00 14.39 9.48
N VAL A 315 -11.20 13.33 10.26
CA VAL A 315 -11.44 11.98 9.77
C VAL A 315 -12.74 11.91 8.95
N ALA A 316 -13.76 12.68 9.31
CA ALA A 316 -15.02 12.67 8.58
C ALA A 316 -14.89 13.23 7.17
N ALA A 317 -14.01 14.22 6.97
CA ALA A 317 -13.74 14.79 5.66
C ALA A 317 -12.86 13.89 4.74
N LEU A 318 -12.27 12.83 5.28
CA LEU A 318 -11.50 11.83 4.52
C LEU A 318 -12.37 10.69 4.03
N LEU A 319 -13.35 10.29 4.83
CA LEU A 319 -14.16 9.07 4.63
C LEU A 319 -15.42 9.35 3.81
N PRO A 320 -15.93 8.34 3.06
CA PRO A 320 -17.17 8.46 2.28
C PRO A 320 -18.40 8.65 3.14
#